data_5b609ac87a6e14482bf559cfdc069534
#
_entry.id   5b609ac87a6e14482bf559cfdc069534
#
_cell.length_a   1.000
_cell.length_b   1.000
_cell.length_c   1.000
_cell.angle_alpha   90.00
_cell.angle_beta   90.00
_cell.angle_gamma   90.00
#
_symmetry.space_group_name_H-M   'P 1'
#
loop_
_entity.id
_entity.type
_entity.pdbx_description
1 polymer ?
#
loop_
_entity_poly.entity_id
_entity_poly.type
_entity_poly.pdbx_seq_one_letter_code
_entity_poly.pdbx_strand_id
1 'polypeptide(L)'
;MKCQLCGSESHNVFSKVESFGFPLVYYQCEQCGLVYQSLEESQAADPEFYAATYRKIYQDHEHPTAKDLYVQGKRAPYLVQLSNKYFAHPPEKILDVGASTGILLETFQKTFNSEVVGIEPGDAYRAYAERKGIRMFPTLEDLMNEQPGHFDLVSAIHVIEHLPDPIASLRMIRENFLSGDGLLMVEVPNLYVHDCYELAHLTCFTPHTLVEVLNQAGFQLLTLRRHGSPRSRLMNLYLTALAKPQSDPSRLPSIRSDRFVLLKRQVGLLYRRFAQKLFPHKAWLPLPGEKIR
;
A
#
# COMPACT_ATOMS: atom_id res chain seq x y z
N MET A 1 -3.06 -19.35 14.77
CA MET A 1 -3.01 -18.23 13.78
C MET A 1 -4.43 -17.76 13.48
N LYS A 2 -4.72 -16.45 13.65
CA LYS A 2 -6.03 -15.84 13.39
C LYS A 2 -5.98 -14.96 12.13
N CYS A 3 -7.03 -14.97 11.34
CA CYS A 3 -7.18 -14.08 10.19
C CYS A 3 -7.29 -12.61 10.66
N GLN A 4 -6.45 -11.73 10.13
CA GLN A 4 -6.39 -10.31 10.48
C GLN A 4 -7.66 -9.54 10.10
N LEU A 5 -8.46 -10.05 9.12
CA LEU A 5 -9.69 -9.39 8.70
C LEU A 5 -10.90 -9.85 9.52
N CYS A 6 -11.14 -11.16 9.66
CA CYS A 6 -12.38 -11.66 10.25
C CYS A 6 -12.21 -12.46 11.56
N GLY A 7 -10.97 -12.60 12.04
CA GLY A 7 -10.66 -13.33 13.28
C GLY A 7 -10.80 -14.86 13.21
N SER A 8 -11.19 -15.42 12.05
CA SER A 8 -11.33 -16.86 11.87
C SER A 8 -9.99 -17.58 11.98
N GLU A 9 -10.01 -18.78 12.55
CA GLU A 9 -8.84 -19.68 12.61
C GLU A 9 -8.84 -20.71 11.47
N SER A 10 -9.91 -20.76 10.64
CA SER A 10 -10.03 -21.67 9.50
C SER A 10 -9.31 -21.11 8.29
N HIS A 11 -8.28 -21.81 7.83
CA HIS A 11 -7.46 -21.40 6.69
C HIS A 11 -6.84 -22.59 5.97
N ASN A 12 -6.56 -22.40 4.71
CA ASN A 12 -5.81 -23.35 3.88
C ASN A 12 -4.51 -22.74 3.39
N VAL A 13 -3.51 -23.57 3.12
CA VAL A 13 -2.30 -23.13 2.43
C VAL A 13 -2.65 -22.67 1.02
N PHE A 14 -2.37 -21.41 0.73
CA PHE A 14 -2.63 -20.77 -0.56
C PHE A 14 -1.44 -20.90 -1.51
N SER A 15 -0.24 -20.66 -1.00
CA SER A 15 1.01 -20.76 -1.77
C SER A 15 2.21 -21.00 -0.85
N LYS A 16 3.20 -21.72 -1.37
CA LYS A 16 4.53 -21.85 -0.77
C LYS A 16 5.53 -21.36 -1.79
N VAL A 17 6.34 -20.39 -1.42
CA VAL A 17 7.37 -19.80 -2.28
C VAL A 17 8.65 -19.59 -1.49
N GLU A 18 9.74 -19.32 -2.18
CA GLU A 18 11.01 -18.90 -1.58
C GLU A 18 11.32 -17.48 -2.05
N SER A 19 11.74 -16.63 -1.13
CA SER A 19 12.16 -15.28 -1.42
C SER A 19 13.45 -14.99 -0.66
N PHE A 20 14.53 -14.66 -1.37
CA PHE A 20 15.86 -14.38 -0.80
C PHE A 20 16.41 -15.50 0.13
N GLY A 21 16.11 -16.77 -0.17
CA GLY A 21 16.51 -17.92 0.64
C GLY A 21 15.60 -18.19 1.85
N PHE A 22 14.54 -17.43 2.04
CA PHE A 22 13.54 -17.64 3.11
C PHE A 22 12.31 -18.37 2.55
N PRO A 23 11.87 -19.47 3.19
CA PRO A 23 10.61 -20.11 2.83
C PRO A 23 9.45 -19.24 3.32
N LEU A 24 8.51 -18.93 2.43
CA LEU A 24 7.31 -18.16 2.72
C LEU A 24 6.09 -19.04 2.50
N VAL A 25 5.20 -19.06 3.49
CA VAL A 25 3.90 -19.73 3.41
C VAL A 25 2.80 -18.68 3.48
N TYR A 26 1.98 -18.63 2.44
CA TYR A 26 0.78 -17.81 2.41
C TYR A 26 -0.44 -18.69 2.65
N TYR A 27 -1.31 -18.23 3.53
CA TYR A 27 -2.56 -18.87 3.88
C TYR A 27 -3.74 -18.08 3.33
N GLN A 28 -4.82 -18.77 2.98
CA GLN A 28 -6.11 -18.16 2.63
C GLN A 28 -7.11 -18.45 3.73
N CYS A 29 -7.73 -17.41 4.28
CA CYS A 29 -8.86 -17.56 5.19
C CYS A 29 -10.05 -18.17 4.44
N GLU A 30 -10.64 -19.25 4.97
CA GLU A 30 -11.79 -19.91 4.36
C GLU A 30 -13.08 -19.08 4.47
N GLN A 31 -13.18 -18.24 5.50
CA GLN A 31 -14.38 -17.42 5.73
C GLN A 31 -14.41 -16.15 4.87
N CYS A 32 -13.33 -15.35 4.87
CA CYS A 32 -13.34 -14.06 4.17
C CYS A 32 -12.53 -14.03 2.88
N GLY A 33 -11.66 -15.02 2.64
CA GLY A 33 -10.82 -15.10 1.44
C GLY A 33 -9.54 -14.25 1.49
N LEU A 34 -9.21 -13.58 2.61
CA LEU A 34 -7.97 -12.85 2.77
C LEU A 34 -6.77 -13.81 2.63
N VAL A 35 -5.74 -13.36 1.92
CA VAL A 35 -4.48 -14.10 1.77
C VAL A 35 -3.40 -13.38 2.58
N TYR A 36 -2.70 -14.11 3.44
CA TYR A 36 -1.74 -13.52 4.40
C TYR A 36 -0.67 -14.52 4.83
N GLN A 37 0.45 -14.02 5.36
CA GLN A 37 1.45 -14.80 6.06
C GLN A 37 1.04 -14.99 7.53
N SER A 38 1.49 -16.09 8.16
CA SER A 38 1.37 -16.25 9.61
C SER A 38 2.30 -15.26 10.32
N LEU A 39 1.76 -14.44 11.22
CA LEU A 39 2.59 -13.52 12.01
C LEU A 39 3.50 -14.26 13.00
N GLU A 40 3.12 -15.48 13.40
CA GLU A 40 3.92 -16.34 14.29
C GLU A 40 5.10 -16.99 13.57
N GLU A 41 4.97 -17.21 12.24
CA GLU A 41 5.96 -17.87 11.39
C GLU A 41 6.77 -16.87 10.54
N SER A 42 6.26 -15.66 10.34
CA SER A 42 6.88 -14.66 9.47
C SER A 42 7.93 -13.85 10.22
N GLN A 43 9.16 -13.89 9.74
CA GLN A 43 10.23 -13.02 10.25
C GLN A 43 9.94 -11.54 10.02
N ALA A 44 9.17 -11.21 8.99
CA ALA A 44 8.80 -9.82 8.68
C ALA A 44 7.79 -9.21 9.65
N ALA A 45 7.18 -10.01 10.53
CA ALA A 45 6.34 -9.53 11.62
C ALA A 45 7.18 -8.96 12.79
N ASP A 46 8.48 -9.26 12.85
CA ASP A 46 9.40 -8.72 13.83
C ASP A 46 9.88 -7.30 13.40
N PRO A 47 9.61 -6.25 14.20
CA PRO A 47 10.04 -4.89 13.89
C PRO A 47 11.57 -4.74 13.74
N GLU A 48 12.37 -5.49 14.49
CA GLU A 48 13.83 -5.46 14.38
C GLU A 48 14.31 -6.09 13.08
N PHE A 49 13.70 -7.21 12.67
CA PHE A 49 13.97 -7.81 11.37
C PHE A 49 13.59 -6.85 10.24
N TYR A 50 12.43 -6.20 10.33
CA TYR A 50 12.00 -5.22 9.33
C TYR A 50 12.97 -4.04 9.23
N ALA A 51 13.38 -3.47 10.36
CA ALA A 51 14.27 -2.32 10.39
C ALA A 51 15.69 -2.64 9.88
N ALA A 52 16.23 -3.83 10.20
CA ALA A 52 17.63 -4.18 9.90
C ALA A 52 17.78 -4.97 8.59
N THR A 53 16.90 -5.97 8.35
CA THR A 53 17.10 -6.97 7.31
C THR A 53 16.31 -6.65 6.04
N TYR A 54 15.08 -6.13 6.15
CA TYR A 54 14.26 -5.73 5.00
C TYR A 54 15.00 -4.73 4.11
N ARG A 55 15.64 -3.73 4.71
CA ARG A 55 16.39 -2.71 3.96
C ARG A 55 17.58 -3.29 3.22
N LYS A 56 18.35 -4.19 3.83
CA LYS A 56 19.48 -4.85 3.17
C LYS A 56 19.04 -5.71 2.00
N ILE A 57 17.91 -6.41 2.14
CA ILE A 57 17.43 -7.36 1.13
C ILE A 57 16.75 -6.65 -0.04
N TYR A 58 15.88 -5.67 0.22
CA TYR A 58 15.04 -5.07 -0.81
C TYR A 58 15.57 -3.76 -1.37
N GLN A 59 16.35 -3.04 -0.59
CA GLN A 59 16.85 -1.74 -1.03
C GLN A 59 18.29 -1.77 -1.54
N ASP A 60 19.06 -2.85 -1.31
CA ASP A 60 20.47 -3.07 -1.74
C ASP A 60 21.35 -1.80 -1.77
N HIS A 61 20.72 -0.64 -1.46
CA HIS A 61 21.28 0.70 -1.42
C HIS A 61 20.70 1.47 -0.24
N GLU A 62 21.58 2.07 0.55
CA GLU A 62 21.18 2.93 1.67
C GLU A 62 20.48 4.24 1.21
N HIS A 63 20.59 4.59 -0.06
CA HIS A 63 20.11 5.86 -0.63
C HIS A 63 19.08 5.64 -1.76
N PRO A 64 18.19 6.61 -2.02
CA PRO A 64 17.26 6.58 -3.14
C PRO A 64 17.95 6.33 -4.48
N THR A 65 17.45 5.35 -5.23
CA THR A 65 18.00 4.97 -6.54
C THR A 65 17.31 5.72 -7.67
N ALA A 66 17.93 5.73 -8.86
CA ALA A 66 17.30 6.27 -10.06
C ALA A 66 15.98 5.56 -10.40
N LYS A 67 15.87 4.25 -10.05
CA LYS A 67 14.66 3.45 -10.19
C LYS A 67 13.55 3.97 -9.27
N ASP A 68 13.84 4.23 -7.99
CA ASP A 68 12.86 4.73 -7.04
C ASP A 68 12.32 6.09 -7.46
N LEU A 69 13.22 7.01 -7.81
CA LEU A 69 12.87 8.35 -8.29
C LEU A 69 12.00 8.29 -9.54
N TYR A 70 12.33 7.42 -10.48
CA TYR A 70 11.54 7.24 -11.71
C TYR A 70 10.15 6.69 -11.42
N VAL A 71 10.05 5.60 -10.65
CA VAL A 71 8.77 4.94 -10.35
C VAL A 71 7.85 5.89 -9.58
N GLN A 72 8.37 6.53 -8.53
CA GLN A 72 7.60 7.49 -7.74
C GLN A 72 7.23 8.72 -8.56
N GLY A 73 8.15 9.26 -9.35
CA GLY A 73 7.90 10.41 -10.23
C GLY A 73 6.84 10.14 -11.31
N LYS A 74 6.68 8.89 -11.76
CA LYS A 74 5.60 8.51 -12.69
C LYS A 74 4.29 8.19 -11.99
N ARG A 75 4.34 7.69 -10.75
CA ARG A 75 3.16 7.35 -9.95
C ARG A 75 2.48 8.60 -9.37
N ALA A 76 3.25 9.53 -8.82
CA ALA A 76 2.73 10.68 -8.10
C ALA A 76 1.73 11.53 -8.91
N PRO A 77 1.99 11.93 -10.18
CA PRO A 77 1.00 12.69 -10.97
C PRO A 77 -0.31 11.92 -11.18
N TYR A 78 -0.25 10.60 -11.35
CA TYR A 78 -1.45 9.77 -11.49
C TYR A 78 -2.29 9.79 -10.21
N LEU A 79 -1.67 9.62 -9.04
CA LEU A 79 -2.35 9.62 -7.75
C LEU A 79 -2.95 10.99 -7.41
N VAL A 80 -2.21 12.06 -7.67
CA VAL A 80 -2.70 13.44 -7.50
C VAL A 80 -3.90 13.72 -8.42
N GLN A 81 -3.83 13.34 -9.69
CA GLN A 81 -4.95 13.50 -10.62
C GLN A 81 -6.19 12.66 -10.22
N LEU A 82 -5.95 11.46 -9.68
CA LEU A 82 -7.03 10.61 -9.20
C LEU A 82 -7.73 11.23 -8.00
N SER A 83 -6.97 11.65 -6.97
CA SER A 83 -7.52 12.19 -5.72
C SER A 83 -8.19 13.55 -5.93
N ASN A 84 -7.68 14.40 -6.83
CA ASN A 84 -8.23 15.72 -7.11
C ASN A 84 -9.73 15.72 -7.46
N LYS A 85 -10.23 14.61 -8.01
CA LYS A 85 -11.67 14.47 -8.36
C LYS A 85 -12.60 14.33 -7.14
N TYR A 86 -12.03 14.05 -5.98
CA TYR A 86 -12.77 13.74 -4.76
C TYR A 86 -12.62 14.80 -3.67
N PHE A 87 -11.78 15.80 -3.88
CA PHE A 87 -11.72 16.97 -3.00
C PHE A 87 -12.85 17.94 -3.33
N ALA A 88 -13.54 18.40 -2.30
CA ALA A 88 -14.50 19.50 -2.42
C ALA A 88 -13.76 20.85 -2.59
N HIS A 89 -12.63 20.99 -1.91
CA HIS A 89 -11.70 22.12 -1.98
C HIS A 89 -10.27 21.59 -2.03
N PRO A 90 -9.30 22.35 -2.56
CA PRO A 90 -7.89 21.94 -2.51
C PRO A 90 -7.49 21.58 -1.07
N PRO A 91 -6.83 20.44 -0.86
CA PRO A 91 -6.41 20.04 0.49
C PRO A 91 -5.35 21.01 1.01
N GLU A 92 -5.54 21.51 2.23
CA GLU A 92 -4.59 22.43 2.88
C GLU A 92 -3.44 21.66 3.53
N LYS A 93 -3.73 20.48 4.10
CA LYS A 93 -2.77 19.70 4.87
C LYS A 93 -2.78 18.22 4.50
N ILE A 94 -1.62 17.67 4.15
CA ILE A 94 -1.46 16.30 3.63
C ILE A 94 -0.40 15.55 4.41
N LEU A 95 -0.72 14.32 4.81
CA LEU A 95 0.20 13.35 5.40
C LEU A 95 0.40 12.16 4.44
N ASP A 96 1.65 11.78 4.23
CA ASP A 96 1.99 10.54 3.52
C ASP A 96 2.74 9.57 4.44
N VAL A 97 2.12 8.44 4.72
CA VAL A 97 2.71 7.36 5.54
C VAL A 97 3.50 6.44 4.63
N GLY A 98 4.79 6.25 4.92
CA GLY A 98 5.73 5.57 4.03
C GLY A 98 6.15 6.46 2.85
N ALA A 99 6.40 7.73 3.12
CA ALA A 99 6.62 8.76 2.09
C ALA A 99 7.88 8.56 1.24
N SER A 100 8.78 7.67 1.64
CA SER A 100 10.00 7.33 0.90
C SER A 100 10.79 8.59 0.49
N THR A 101 10.96 8.87 -0.80
CA THR A 101 11.70 10.05 -1.30
C THR A 101 10.92 11.37 -1.23
N GLY A 102 9.68 11.36 -0.76
CA GLY A 102 8.82 12.53 -0.66
C GLY A 102 8.26 13.05 -1.99
N ILE A 103 8.46 12.34 -3.12
CA ILE A 103 8.03 12.81 -4.44
C ILE A 103 6.50 12.98 -4.54
N LEU A 104 5.73 12.12 -3.89
CA LEU A 104 4.27 12.26 -3.86
C LEU A 104 3.86 13.55 -3.13
N LEU A 105 4.44 13.81 -1.97
CA LEU A 105 4.22 15.03 -1.19
C LEU A 105 4.65 16.29 -1.96
N GLU A 106 5.84 16.26 -2.59
CA GLU A 106 6.31 17.37 -3.44
C GLU A 106 5.34 17.65 -4.60
N THR A 107 4.74 16.59 -5.18
CA THR A 107 3.76 16.75 -6.27
C THR A 107 2.45 17.34 -5.76
N PHE A 108 1.96 16.94 -4.59
CA PHE A 108 0.80 17.53 -3.95
C PHE A 108 1.05 19.01 -3.60
N GLN A 109 2.17 19.31 -2.96
CA GLN A 109 2.54 20.67 -2.59
C GLN A 109 2.58 21.61 -3.81
N LYS A 110 3.20 21.18 -4.91
CA LYS A 110 3.24 21.95 -6.16
C LYS A 110 1.88 22.13 -6.82
N THR A 111 0.97 21.16 -6.63
CA THR A 111 -0.35 21.19 -7.29
C THR A 111 -1.35 22.03 -6.53
N PHE A 112 -1.36 21.96 -5.19
CA PHE A 112 -2.40 22.54 -4.35
C PHE A 112 -1.89 23.62 -3.39
N ASN A 113 -0.57 23.82 -3.31
CA ASN A 113 0.08 24.68 -2.30
C ASN A 113 -0.18 24.22 -0.86
N SER A 114 -0.32 22.90 -0.65
CA SER A 114 -0.61 22.28 0.64
C SER A 114 0.60 22.29 1.57
N GLU A 115 0.36 22.36 2.89
CA GLU A 115 1.33 21.89 3.89
C GLU A 115 1.47 20.38 3.76
N VAL A 116 2.69 19.86 3.70
CA VAL A 116 2.94 18.44 3.50
C VAL A 116 3.86 17.90 4.60
N VAL A 117 3.50 16.71 5.11
CA VAL A 117 4.25 16.00 6.16
C VAL A 117 4.40 14.55 5.73
N GLY A 118 5.57 13.96 5.95
CA GLY A 118 5.84 12.56 5.62
C GLY A 118 6.30 11.75 6.81
N ILE A 119 5.92 10.47 6.81
CA ILE A 119 6.48 9.45 7.70
C ILE A 119 7.35 8.52 6.85
N GLU A 120 8.63 8.39 7.24
CA GLU A 120 9.56 7.46 6.57
C GLU A 120 10.57 6.95 7.60
N PRO A 121 10.52 5.64 7.95
CA PRO A 121 11.47 5.06 8.89
C PRO A 121 12.93 5.07 8.39
N GLY A 122 13.12 5.07 7.05
CA GLY A 122 14.40 5.05 6.38
C GLY A 122 15.18 6.34 6.49
N ASP A 123 16.26 6.39 7.27
CA ASP A 123 17.03 7.60 7.51
C ASP A 123 17.52 8.28 6.23
N ALA A 124 18.08 7.53 5.29
CA ALA A 124 18.61 8.09 4.05
C ALA A 124 17.51 8.61 3.10
N TYR A 125 16.35 7.92 3.06
CA TYR A 125 15.19 8.35 2.30
C TYR A 125 14.53 9.57 2.95
N ARG A 126 14.40 9.55 4.29
CA ARG A 126 13.90 10.69 5.07
C ARG A 126 14.77 11.93 4.86
N ALA A 127 16.08 11.80 5.03
CA ALA A 127 17.05 12.88 4.80
C ALA A 127 17.03 13.39 3.34
N TYR A 128 16.72 12.53 2.37
CA TYR A 128 16.55 12.95 0.98
C TYR A 128 15.32 13.86 0.80
N ALA A 129 14.19 13.52 1.41
CA ALA A 129 12.97 14.32 1.36
C ALA A 129 13.12 15.64 2.14
N GLU A 130 13.79 15.61 3.30
CA GLU A 130 14.09 16.81 4.11
C GLU A 130 14.95 17.84 3.34
N ARG A 131 15.95 17.38 2.58
CA ARG A 131 16.73 18.28 1.70
C ARG A 131 15.92 18.99 0.64
N LYS A 132 14.71 18.48 0.32
CA LYS A 132 13.74 19.12 -0.57
C LYS A 132 12.77 20.05 0.16
N GLY A 133 12.95 20.25 1.47
CA GLY A 133 12.09 21.10 2.30
C GLY A 133 10.81 20.44 2.78
N ILE A 134 10.70 19.10 2.69
CA ILE A 134 9.54 18.36 3.21
C ILE A 134 9.78 18.06 4.69
N ARG A 135 8.78 18.36 5.53
CA ARG A 135 8.80 17.99 6.93
C ARG A 135 8.59 16.49 7.10
N MET A 136 9.54 15.79 7.71
CA MET A 136 9.55 14.33 7.80
C MET A 136 9.70 13.87 9.24
N PHE A 137 9.10 12.71 9.54
CA PHE A 137 9.22 12.03 10.83
C PHE A 137 9.56 10.54 10.63
N PRO A 138 10.27 9.89 11.56
CA PRO A 138 10.55 8.45 11.45
C PRO A 138 9.33 7.59 11.69
N THR A 139 8.43 8.00 12.60
CA THR A 139 7.23 7.24 12.99
C THR A 139 5.99 8.14 13.11
N LEU A 140 4.80 7.55 13.11
CA LEU A 140 3.55 8.25 13.43
C LEU A 140 3.51 8.71 14.89
N GLU A 141 4.18 8.00 15.81
CA GLU A 141 4.28 8.38 17.21
C GLU A 141 5.08 9.67 17.38
N ASP A 142 6.22 9.81 16.68
CA ASP A 142 6.99 11.05 16.68
C ASP A 142 6.18 12.24 16.16
N LEU A 143 5.42 12.03 15.09
CA LEU A 143 4.52 13.07 14.58
C LEU A 143 3.42 13.40 15.59
N MET A 144 2.84 12.40 16.27
CA MET A 144 1.76 12.61 17.25
C MET A 144 2.23 13.47 18.44
N ASN A 145 3.48 13.30 18.88
CA ASN A 145 4.08 14.10 19.96
C ASN A 145 4.16 15.60 19.63
N GLU A 146 4.22 15.95 18.33
CA GLU A 146 4.20 17.34 17.85
C GLU A 146 2.78 17.95 17.79
N GLN A 147 1.75 17.18 18.11
CA GLN A 147 0.34 17.60 18.04
C GLN A 147 -0.03 18.26 16.69
N PRO A 148 0.14 17.54 15.57
CA PRO A 148 0.10 18.13 14.24
C PRO A 148 -1.29 18.64 13.83
N GLY A 149 -2.34 18.31 14.58
CA GLY A 149 -3.75 18.47 14.15
C GLY A 149 -4.14 17.44 13.10
N HIS A 150 -5.24 17.71 12.39
CA HIS A 150 -5.79 16.78 11.40
C HIS A 150 -5.37 17.17 9.98
N PHE A 151 -5.38 16.18 9.09
CA PHE A 151 -5.02 16.30 7.68
C PHE A 151 -6.24 16.09 6.79
N ASP A 152 -6.30 16.82 5.68
CA ASP A 152 -7.38 16.70 4.68
C ASP A 152 -7.20 15.47 3.79
N LEU A 153 -5.94 15.02 3.64
CA LEU A 153 -5.58 13.78 2.98
C LEU A 153 -4.52 13.06 3.80
N VAL A 154 -4.75 11.77 4.04
CA VAL A 154 -3.69 10.83 4.45
C VAL A 154 -3.50 9.81 3.35
N SER A 155 -2.27 9.64 2.88
CA SER A 155 -1.90 8.59 1.92
C SER A 155 -1.05 7.50 2.57
N ALA A 156 -1.22 6.26 2.08
CA ALA A 156 -0.42 5.09 2.45
C ALA A 156 -0.22 4.23 1.20
N ILE A 157 0.88 4.49 0.48
CA ILE A 157 1.16 3.91 -0.83
C ILE A 157 2.19 2.80 -0.69
N HIS A 158 1.77 1.55 -0.87
CA HIS A 158 2.58 0.35 -0.61
C HIS A 158 3.07 0.28 0.84
N VAL A 159 2.13 0.39 1.78
CA VAL A 159 2.40 0.37 3.22
C VAL A 159 1.58 -0.68 3.94
N ILE A 160 0.27 -0.71 3.74
CA ILE A 160 -0.62 -1.51 4.57
C ILE A 160 -0.45 -3.02 4.37
N GLU A 161 0.11 -3.47 3.26
CA GLU A 161 0.49 -4.86 3.01
C GLU A 161 1.64 -5.35 3.91
N HIS A 162 2.42 -4.43 4.46
CA HIS A 162 3.54 -4.71 5.37
C HIS A 162 3.13 -4.68 6.85
N LEU A 163 1.94 -4.19 7.17
CA LEU A 163 1.52 -3.99 8.55
C LEU A 163 1.00 -5.30 9.17
N PRO A 164 1.41 -5.63 10.40
CA PRO A 164 0.89 -6.81 11.12
C PRO A 164 -0.62 -6.75 11.35
N ASP A 165 -1.17 -5.56 11.62
CA ASP A 165 -2.60 -5.29 11.75
C ASP A 165 -2.99 -4.05 10.94
N PRO A 166 -3.33 -4.23 9.65
CA PRO A 166 -3.71 -3.12 8.79
C PRO A 166 -5.00 -2.42 9.23
N ILE A 167 -5.93 -3.14 9.88
CA ILE A 167 -7.19 -2.56 10.36
C ILE A 167 -6.95 -1.64 11.54
N ALA A 168 -6.20 -2.09 12.55
CA ALA A 168 -5.86 -1.25 13.70
C ALA A 168 -5.05 -0.02 13.29
N SER A 169 -4.09 -0.18 12.38
CA SER A 169 -3.27 0.92 11.87
C SER A 169 -4.10 1.96 11.12
N LEU A 170 -4.99 1.54 10.23
CA LEU A 170 -5.90 2.43 9.52
C LEU A 170 -6.90 3.13 10.44
N ARG A 171 -7.38 2.42 11.48
CA ARG A 171 -8.26 3.00 12.52
C ARG A 171 -7.52 4.08 13.30
N MET A 172 -6.29 3.82 13.71
CA MET A 172 -5.42 4.78 14.39
C MET A 172 -5.18 6.03 13.52
N ILE A 173 -4.93 5.86 12.21
CA ILE A 173 -4.79 6.98 11.26
C ILE A 173 -6.09 7.78 11.18
N ARG A 174 -7.24 7.13 11.09
CA ARG A 174 -8.55 7.81 11.06
C ARG A 174 -8.80 8.64 12.29
N GLU A 175 -8.47 8.11 13.46
CA GLU A 175 -8.83 8.70 14.76
C GLU A 175 -7.88 9.83 15.16
N ASN A 176 -6.61 9.77 14.80
CA ASN A 176 -5.60 10.69 15.29
C ASN A 176 -5.11 11.70 14.23
N PHE A 177 -5.25 11.39 12.95
CA PHE A 177 -4.62 12.20 11.91
C PHE A 177 -5.57 12.71 10.84
N LEU A 178 -6.72 12.04 10.59
CA LEU A 178 -7.58 12.42 9.49
C LEU A 178 -8.70 13.34 9.96
N SER A 179 -8.98 14.43 9.22
CA SER A 179 -10.15 15.27 9.46
C SER A 179 -11.45 14.51 9.19
N GLY A 180 -12.56 14.94 9.79
CA GLY A 180 -13.85 14.21 9.70
C GLY A 180 -14.38 14.07 8.27
N ASP A 181 -14.06 15.00 7.40
CA ASP A 181 -14.36 15.01 5.95
C ASP A 181 -13.14 14.71 5.07
N GLY A 182 -12.00 14.41 5.70
CA GLY A 182 -10.75 14.10 5.03
C GLY A 182 -10.79 12.81 4.23
N LEU A 183 -9.82 12.66 3.34
CA LEU A 183 -9.68 11.48 2.48
C LEU A 183 -8.51 10.60 2.91
N LEU A 184 -8.74 9.31 2.93
CA LEU A 184 -7.69 8.29 2.95
C LEU A 184 -7.44 7.81 1.52
N MET A 185 -6.17 7.79 1.09
CA MET A 185 -5.72 7.19 -0.15
C MET A 185 -4.78 6.03 0.13
N VAL A 186 -5.14 4.83 -0.30
CA VAL A 186 -4.34 3.62 -0.14
C VAL A 186 -4.04 3.01 -1.50
N GLU A 187 -2.79 2.60 -1.73
CA GLU A 187 -2.43 1.78 -2.89
C GLU A 187 -1.68 0.53 -2.43
N VAL A 188 -2.07 -0.63 -2.97
CA VAL A 188 -1.45 -1.93 -2.70
C VAL A 188 -1.29 -2.75 -3.98
N PRO A 189 -0.39 -3.75 -4.02
CA PRO A 189 -0.33 -4.72 -5.10
C PRO A 189 -1.62 -5.52 -5.22
N ASN A 190 -2.06 -5.77 -6.46
CA ASN A 190 -3.23 -6.58 -6.74
C ASN A 190 -2.87 -8.07 -6.77
N LEU A 191 -3.29 -8.84 -5.79
CA LEU A 191 -3.03 -10.28 -5.68
C LEU A 191 -3.32 -11.03 -6.99
N TYR A 192 -4.33 -10.64 -7.75
CA TYR A 192 -4.72 -11.39 -8.95
C TYR A 192 -3.72 -11.30 -10.10
N VAL A 193 -2.88 -10.26 -10.16
CA VAL A 193 -2.03 -10.00 -11.33
C VAL A 193 -0.58 -9.69 -10.96
N HIS A 194 -0.34 -9.12 -9.77
CA HIS A 194 0.99 -8.75 -9.30
C HIS A 194 1.73 -9.93 -8.64
N ASP A 195 3.06 -9.88 -8.66
CA ASP A 195 3.89 -10.76 -7.84
C ASP A 195 3.89 -10.22 -6.41
N CYS A 196 2.93 -10.70 -5.61
CA CYS A 196 2.72 -10.20 -4.24
C CYS A 196 3.48 -10.99 -3.18
N TYR A 197 4.16 -12.07 -3.56
CA TYR A 197 4.83 -12.94 -2.59
C TYR A 197 6.23 -12.42 -2.31
N GLU A 198 6.30 -11.50 -1.38
CA GLU A 198 7.52 -10.90 -0.90
C GLU A 198 7.63 -11.12 0.62
N LEU A 199 8.87 -11.21 1.12
CA LEU A 199 9.12 -11.47 2.54
C LEU A 199 8.35 -10.49 3.45
N ALA A 200 8.32 -9.22 3.08
CA ALA A 200 7.67 -8.18 3.85
C ALA A 200 6.16 -8.00 3.60
N HIS A 201 5.58 -8.68 2.60
CA HIS A 201 4.14 -8.60 2.36
C HIS A 201 3.40 -9.56 3.29
N LEU A 202 3.05 -9.10 4.48
CA LEU A 202 2.28 -9.87 5.46
C LEU A 202 0.85 -10.13 4.98
N THR A 203 0.29 -9.22 4.17
CA THR A 203 -1.05 -9.35 3.60
C THR A 203 -1.03 -9.13 2.09
N CYS A 204 -1.72 -10.01 1.34
CA CYS A 204 -1.90 -9.88 -0.11
C CYS A 204 -3.36 -9.53 -0.41
N PHE A 205 -3.59 -8.34 -0.93
CA PHE A 205 -4.93 -7.83 -1.14
C PHE A 205 -5.53 -8.20 -2.50
N THR A 206 -6.79 -8.64 -2.47
CA THR A 206 -7.68 -8.61 -3.63
C THR A 206 -8.46 -7.29 -3.65
N PRO A 207 -9.11 -6.92 -4.77
CA PRO A 207 -10.02 -5.77 -4.78
C PRO A 207 -11.10 -5.86 -3.70
N HIS A 208 -11.59 -7.06 -3.42
CA HIS A 208 -12.62 -7.29 -2.42
C HIS A 208 -12.07 -7.16 -1.00
N THR A 209 -10.99 -7.88 -0.67
CA THR A 209 -10.44 -7.87 0.69
C THR A 209 -9.87 -6.52 1.10
N LEU A 210 -9.37 -5.70 0.15
CA LEU A 210 -9.00 -4.32 0.45
C LEU A 210 -10.21 -3.49 0.89
N VAL A 211 -11.35 -3.63 0.20
CA VAL A 211 -12.59 -2.92 0.57
C VAL A 211 -13.08 -3.37 1.96
N GLU A 212 -13.04 -4.66 2.23
CA GLU A 212 -13.47 -5.18 3.55
C GLU A 212 -12.55 -4.68 4.68
N VAL A 213 -11.23 -4.62 4.46
CA VAL A 213 -10.28 -4.05 5.45
C VAL A 213 -10.58 -2.56 5.70
N LEU A 214 -10.83 -1.77 4.65
CA LEU A 214 -11.21 -0.35 4.80
C LEU A 214 -12.52 -0.21 5.56
N ASN A 215 -13.53 -1.01 5.24
CA ASN A 215 -14.81 -1.04 5.93
C ASN A 215 -14.64 -1.36 7.43
N GLN A 216 -13.84 -2.38 7.77
CA GLN A 216 -13.59 -2.78 9.16
C GLN A 216 -12.74 -1.75 9.93
N ALA A 217 -11.96 -0.93 9.22
CA ALA A 217 -11.24 0.21 9.80
C ALA A 217 -12.13 1.46 9.98
N GLY A 218 -13.41 1.40 9.59
CA GLY A 218 -14.37 2.50 9.72
C GLY A 218 -14.28 3.53 8.61
N PHE A 219 -13.93 3.09 7.39
CA PHE A 219 -13.95 3.93 6.20
C PHE A 219 -15.07 3.53 5.24
N GLN A 220 -15.63 4.50 4.55
CA GLN A 220 -16.52 4.34 3.42
C GLN A 220 -15.75 4.50 2.11
N LEU A 221 -15.75 3.49 1.26
CA LEU A 221 -15.09 3.56 -0.04
C LEU A 221 -15.80 4.57 -0.96
N LEU A 222 -15.03 5.48 -1.56
CA LEU A 222 -15.48 6.38 -2.61
C LEU A 222 -15.17 5.82 -4.00
N THR A 223 -14.00 5.25 -4.16
CA THR A 223 -13.59 4.60 -5.42
C THR A 223 -12.49 3.59 -5.18
N LEU A 224 -12.49 2.54 -6.03
CA LEU A 224 -11.40 1.59 -6.16
C LEU A 224 -10.97 1.53 -7.63
N ARG A 225 -9.73 1.92 -7.89
CA ARG A 225 -9.12 1.87 -9.22
C ARG A 225 -8.14 0.71 -9.32
N ARG A 226 -8.32 -0.08 -10.37
CA ARG A 226 -7.37 -1.12 -10.76
C ARG A 226 -6.56 -0.59 -11.93
N HIS A 227 -5.26 -0.53 -11.81
CA HIS A 227 -4.40 0.05 -12.84
C HIS A 227 -3.01 -0.57 -12.86
N GLY A 228 -2.23 -0.26 -13.88
CA GLY A 228 -0.85 -0.76 -14.02
C GLY A 228 0.21 0.34 -13.89
N SER A 229 -0.20 1.62 -13.74
CA SER A 229 0.75 2.73 -13.66
C SER A 229 1.62 2.62 -12.40
N PRO A 230 2.95 2.81 -12.50
CA PRO A 230 3.70 3.19 -13.70
C PRO A 230 4.25 2.01 -14.52
N ARG A 231 3.98 0.77 -14.15
CA ARG A 231 4.67 -0.44 -14.68
C ARG A 231 3.98 -1.08 -15.87
N SER A 232 2.69 -0.84 -16.11
CA SER A 232 1.94 -1.47 -17.19
C SER A 232 0.86 -0.57 -17.76
N ARG A 233 0.61 -0.71 -19.07
CA ARG A 233 -0.55 -0.12 -19.75
C ARG A 233 -1.69 -1.12 -19.96
N LEU A 234 -1.44 -2.41 -19.72
CA LEU A 234 -2.40 -3.49 -19.99
C LEU A 234 -2.84 -4.23 -18.74
N MET A 235 -1.96 -4.31 -17.73
CA MET A 235 -2.21 -5.11 -16.54
C MET A 235 -2.64 -4.22 -15.37
N ASN A 236 -3.61 -4.68 -14.60
CA ASN A 236 -4.08 -4.03 -13.39
C ASN A 236 -3.23 -4.48 -12.18
N LEU A 237 -1.99 -4.04 -12.15
CA LEU A 237 -1.00 -4.45 -11.15
C LEU A 237 -1.31 -3.93 -9.75
N TYR A 238 -1.97 -2.78 -9.64
CA TYR A 238 -2.20 -2.07 -8.39
C TYR A 238 -3.69 -1.81 -8.16
N LEU A 239 -4.02 -1.68 -6.88
CA LEU A 239 -5.33 -1.30 -6.36
C LEU A 239 -5.17 0.03 -5.62
N THR A 240 -5.72 1.11 -6.15
CA THR A 240 -5.76 2.40 -5.45
C THR A 240 -7.18 2.67 -4.97
N ALA A 241 -7.36 2.77 -3.67
CA ALA A 241 -8.61 3.11 -3.03
C ALA A 241 -8.59 4.54 -2.50
N LEU A 242 -9.69 5.28 -2.69
CA LEU A 242 -10.00 6.50 -1.96
C LEU A 242 -11.22 6.24 -1.10
N ALA A 243 -11.13 6.62 0.15
CA ALA A 243 -12.16 6.40 1.15
C ALA A 243 -12.26 7.61 2.09
N LYS A 244 -13.38 7.77 2.74
CA LYS A 244 -13.60 8.78 3.79
C LYS A 244 -14.02 8.10 5.10
N PRO A 245 -13.84 8.74 6.25
CA PRO A 245 -14.40 8.25 7.51
C PRO A 245 -15.89 7.94 7.36
N GLN A 246 -16.35 6.85 7.94
CA GLN A 246 -17.78 6.56 8.05
C GLN A 246 -18.43 7.51 9.05
N SER A 247 -19.66 7.94 8.79
CA SER A 247 -20.41 8.81 9.68
C SER A 247 -20.73 8.14 11.03
N ASP A 248 -20.87 6.82 11.04
CA ASP A 248 -21.04 6.03 12.26
C ASP A 248 -20.08 4.84 12.25
N PRO A 249 -18.84 5.00 12.75
CA PRO A 249 -17.84 3.94 12.77
C PRO A 249 -18.15 2.83 13.78
N SER A 250 -19.18 2.96 14.62
CA SER A 250 -19.65 1.90 15.51
C SER A 250 -20.46 0.82 14.78
N ARG A 251 -21.01 1.15 13.61
CA ARG A 251 -21.80 0.26 12.76
C ARG A 251 -20.99 -0.27 11.59
N LEU A 252 -20.07 -1.19 11.88
CA LEU A 252 -19.30 -1.84 10.83
C LEU A 252 -20.16 -2.81 10.04
N PRO A 253 -20.06 -2.83 8.71
CA PRO A 253 -20.77 -3.81 7.88
C PRO A 253 -20.24 -5.22 8.13
N SER A 254 -21.10 -6.22 7.92
CA SER A 254 -20.69 -7.61 7.97
C SER A 254 -19.67 -7.91 6.86
N ILE A 255 -18.61 -8.63 7.21
CA ILE A 255 -17.56 -9.03 6.26
C ILE A 255 -18.14 -10.01 5.25
N ARG A 256 -17.94 -9.70 3.97
CA ARG A 256 -18.32 -10.57 2.85
C ARG A 256 -17.13 -11.41 2.41
N SER A 257 -17.40 -12.65 2.01
CA SER A 257 -16.36 -13.57 1.53
C SER A 257 -15.95 -13.27 0.09
N ASP A 258 -14.63 -13.19 -0.16
CA ASP A 258 -14.09 -13.27 -1.52
C ASP A 258 -13.96 -14.74 -1.92
N ARG A 259 -14.81 -15.16 -2.86
CA ARG A 259 -14.86 -16.55 -3.33
C ARG A 259 -13.96 -16.76 -4.54
N PHE A 260 -13.45 -17.99 -4.70
CA PHE A 260 -12.63 -18.41 -5.84
C PHE A 260 -11.34 -17.60 -6.03
N VAL A 261 -10.72 -17.15 -4.94
CA VAL A 261 -9.51 -16.32 -4.98
C VAL A 261 -8.39 -16.97 -5.79
N LEU A 262 -8.13 -18.27 -5.56
CA LEU A 262 -7.10 -19.03 -6.29
C LEU A 262 -7.40 -19.06 -7.80
N LEU A 263 -8.63 -19.37 -8.20
CA LEU A 263 -9.02 -19.40 -9.61
C LEU A 263 -8.86 -18.02 -10.27
N LYS A 264 -9.33 -16.96 -9.61
CA LYS A 264 -9.18 -15.57 -10.12
C LYS A 264 -7.70 -15.20 -10.29
N ARG A 265 -6.84 -15.61 -9.34
CA ARG A 265 -5.39 -15.41 -9.47
C ARG A 265 -4.80 -16.20 -10.64
N GLN A 266 -5.16 -17.47 -10.80
CA GLN A 266 -4.67 -18.28 -11.93
C GLN A 266 -5.05 -17.65 -13.28
N VAL A 267 -6.29 -17.19 -13.43
CA VAL A 267 -6.75 -16.49 -14.63
C VAL A 267 -5.99 -15.18 -14.84
N GLY A 268 -5.79 -14.40 -13.77
CA GLY A 268 -5.01 -13.15 -13.86
C GLY A 268 -3.56 -13.37 -14.25
N LEU A 269 -2.90 -14.39 -13.70
CA LEU A 269 -1.52 -14.75 -14.07
C LEU A 269 -1.42 -15.30 -15.49
N LEU A 270 -2.42 -16.07 -15.96
CA LEU A 270 -2.49 -16.52 -17.33
C LEU A 270 -2.61 -15.32 -18.30
N TYR A 271 -3.53 -14.39 -18.00
CA TYR A 271 -3.66 -13.14 -18.76
C TYR A 271 -2.34 -12.35 -18.77
N ARG A 272 -1.65 -12.24 -17.64
CA ARG A 272 -0.35 -11.57 -17.53
C ARG A 272 0.68 -12.20 -18.46
N ARG A 273 0.82 -13.55 -18.44
CA ARG A 273 1.73 -14.28 -19.32
C ARG A 273 1.42 -14.04 -20.80
N PHE A 274 0.14 -14.06 -21.14
CA PHE A 274 -0.33 -13.79 -22.50
C PHE A 274 0.00 -12.35 -22.93
N ALA A 275 -0.32 -11.36 -22.09
CA ALA A 275 -0.04 -9.96 -22.37
C ALA A 275 1.47 -9.68 -22.51
N GLN A 276 2.30 -10.29 -21.66
CA GLN A 276 3.76 -10.17 -21.75
C GLN A 276 4.33 -10.81 -23.02
N LYS A 277 3.76 -11.93 -23.46
CA LYS A 277 4.18 -12.61 -24.68
C LYS A 277 3.81 -11.83 -25.96
N LEU A 278 2.60 -11.29 -26.03
CA LEU A 278 2.09 -10.62 -27.23
C LEU A 278 2.40 -9.12 -27.30
N PHE A 279 2.46 -8.46 -26.15
CA PHE A 279 2.62 -7.02 -26.06
C PHE A 279 3.67 -6.61 -25.00
N PRO A 280 4.90 -7.11 -25.07
CA PRO A 280 5.91 -6.94 -23.99
C PRO A 280 6.10 -5.47 -23.61
N HIS A 281 6.23 -4.57 -24.58
CA HIS A 281 6.45 -3.13 -24.33
C HIS A 281 5.25 -2.37 -23.74
N LYS A 282 4.05 -2.97 -23.75
CA LYS A 282 2.85 -2.39 -23.11
C LYS A 282 2.54 -3.10 -21.80
N ALA A 283 2.81 -4.41 -21.75
CA ALA A 283 2.56 -5.23 -20.57
C ALA A 283 3.54 -4.94 -19.44
N TRP A 284 4.80 -4.65 -19.77
CA TRP A 284 5.82 -4.32 -18.78
C TRP A 284 6.66 -3.14 -19.26
N LEU A 285 6.46 -1.98 -18.67
CA LEU A 285 7.21 -0.79 -19.01
C LEU A 285 8.59 -0.85 -18.34
N PRO A 286 9.67 -0.63 -19.11
CA PRO A 286 11.03 -0.73 -18.60
C PRO A 286 11.31 0.34 -17.54
N LEU A 287 12.18 -0.01 -16.60
CA LEU A 287 12.76 0.93 -15.65
C LEU A 287 14.11 1.44 -16.16
N PRO A 288 14.61 2.58 -15.64
CA PRO A 288 15.96 3.02 -15.91
C PRO A 288 16.97 1.91 -15.61
N GLY A 289 17.81 1.55 -16.58
CA GLY A 289 18.81 0.49 -16.46
C GLY A 289 18.31 -0.95 -16.72
N GLU A 290 17.00 -1.21 -16.82
CA GLU A 290 16.48 -2.51 -17.24
C GLU A 290 16.60 -2.68 -18.76
N LYS A 291 17.31 -3.72 -19.20
CA LYS A 291 17.20 -4.19 -20.59
C LYS A 291 15.89 -4.93 -20.73
N ILE A 292 15.08 -4.56 -21.70
CA ILE A 292 13.86 -5.30 -22.08
C ILE A 292 14.35 -6.67 -22.57
N ARG A 293 14.01 -7.74 -21.82
CA ARG A 293 14.26 -9.12 -22.19
C ARG A 293 13.19 -9.64 -23.14
#